data_12f207ab3bcd609a8630668ef774968f
#
_entry.id   12f207ab3bcd609a8630668ef774968f
#
_cell.length_a   1.000
_cell.length_b   1.000
_cell.length_c   1.000
_cell.angle_alpha   90.00
_cell.angle_beta   90.00
_cell.angle_gamma   90.00
#
_symmetry.space_group_name_H-M   'P 1'
#
loop_
_entity.id
_entity.type
_entity.pdbx_description
1 polymer ?
#
loop_
_entity_poly.entity_id
_entity_poly.type
_entity_poly.pdbx_seq_one_letter_code
_entity_poly.pdbx_strand_id
1 'polypeptide(L)'
;MDSPQQGTNQTPGPPVFTEDVLLSPQERLLRSRTDIGLRYRAFMADTALATIFGFVTALLLGPLFRARLTQRLAASGDLEGMGGLAVFYGILLAFSLGGLIGLTAAACMEAVTGASPGKRFLKIGIRHESGRPADRAGLVLRAVVKNLGVILAALAALFRSPSFGVLSLIAVLASGPGYMMAFGEKRQALHDRIAETAVYPRSWIMLTRDDGLKTGMKHG
;
A
#
# COMPACT_ATOMS: atom_id res chain seq x y z
N MET A 1 62.94 32.52 1.97
CA MET A 1 62.04 33.29 1.05
C MET A 1 60.65 32.71 1.28
N ASP A 2 59.90 33.29 2.23
CA ASP A 2 58.58 32.83 2.61
C ASP A 2 57.53 33.66 1.84
N SER A 3 56.75 32.99 1.04
CA SER A 3 55.64 33.62 0.31
C SER A 3 54.47 33.81 1.24
N PRO A 4 53.85 35.01 1.31
CA PRO A 4 52.66 35.22 2.16
C PRO A 4 51.47 34.53 1.55
N GLN A 5 50.80 33.65 2.33
CA GLN A 5 49.47 33.10 2.02
C GLN A 5 48.45 34.25 2.01
N GLN A 6 47.92 34.56 0.84
CA GLN A 6 46.75 35.42 0.70
C GLN A 6 45.52 34.70 1.25
N GLY A 7 45.11 35.06 2.45
CA GLY A 7 43.82 34.71 3.01
C GLY A 7 42.69 35.30 2.17
N THR A 8 42.04 34.48 1.38
CA THR A 8 40.80 34.86 0.70
C THR A 8 39.70 35.09 1.72
N ASN A 9 39.49 36.34 2.12
CA ASN A 9 38.28 36.78 2.83
C ASN A 9 37.09 36.58 1.90
N GLN A 10 36.54 35.37 1.89
CA GLN A 10 35.23 35.12 1.30
C GLN A 10 34.18 35.79 2.20
N THR A 11 33.68 36.94 1.81
CA THR A 11 32.50 37.55 2.38
C THR A 11 31.38 36.49 2.31
N PRO A 12 30.70 36.14 3.43
CA PRO A 12 29.57 35.21 3.39
C PRO A 12 28.54 35.77 2.40
N GLY A 13 28.25 35.00 1.34
CA GLY A 13 27.20 35.35 0.41
C GLY A 13 25.87 35.51 1.17
N PRO A 14 24.92 36.33 0.63
CA PRO A 14 23.62 36.51 1.27
C PRO A 14 23.00 35.12 1.56
N PRO A 15 22.34 34.96 2.73
CA PRO A 15 21.74 33.70 3.08
C PRO A 15 20.75 33.27 1.98
N VAL A 16 21.01 32.11 1.37
CA VAL A 16 20.11 31.53 0.38
C VAL A 16 18.88 31.06 1.17
N PHE A 17 17.86 31.92 1.23
CA PHE A 17 16.56 31.53 1.75
C PHE A 17 15.97 30.50 0.80
N THR A 18 16.03 29.24 1.19
CA THR A 18 15.29 28.19 0.50
C THR A 18 13.80 28.53 0.58
N GLU A 19 13.06 28.43 -0.52
CA GLU A 19 11.61 28.72 -0.60
C GLU A 19 10.81 28.08 0.54
N ASP A 20 11.30 26.97 1.08
CA ASP A 20 10.68 26.21 2.18
C ASP A 20 10.59 27.02 3.50
N VAL A 21 11.40 28.06 3.69
CA VAL A 21 11.35 28.90 4.91
C VAL A 21 10.13 29.82 4.87
N LEU A 22 9.65 30.19 3.68
CA LEU A 22 8.50 31.09 3.49
C LEU A 22 7.15 30.38 3.53
N LEU A 23 7.14 29.03 3.49
CA LEU A 23 5.91 28.25 3.49
C LEU A 23 5.30 28.15 4.90
N SER A 24 3.99 28.23 4.96
CA SER A 24 3.25 27.92 6.18
C SER A 24 3.50 26.45 6.63
N PRO A 25 3.35 26.14 7.93
CA PRO A 25 3.49 24.78 8.41
C PRO A 25 2.61 23.77 7.68
N GLN A 26 1.40 24.17 7.28
CA GLN A 26 0.48 23.32 6.51
C GLN A 26 0.97 23.07 5.09
N GLU A 27 1.48 24.07 4.40
CA GLU A 27 2.03 23.90 3.04
C GLU A 27 3.27 23.01 3.05
N ARG A 28 4.17 23.15 4.03
CA ARG A 28 5.31 22.27 4.22
C ARG A 28 4.86 20.81 4.40
N LEU A 29 3.83 20.60 5.21
CA LEU A 29 3.27 19.27 5.45
C LEU A 29 2.66 18.67 4.18
N LEU A 30 1.93 19.44 3.39
CA LEU A 30 1.36 18.99 2.11
C LEU A 30 2.45 18.64 1.09
N ARG A 31 3.49 19.46 0.96
CA ARG A 31 4.62 19.21 0.06
C ARG A 31 5.43 17.99 0.48
N SER A 32 5.52 17.69 1.79
CA SER A 32 6.25 16.52 2.30
C SER A 32 5.53 15.18 2.04
N ARG A 33 4.25 15.19 1.65
CA ARG A 33 3.52 13.98 1.29
C ARG A 33 4.08 13.34 0.03
N THR A 34 4.16 12.02 0.07
CA THR A 34 4.68 11.21 -1.05
C THR A 34 3.84 11.44 -2.32
N ASP A 35 4.52 11.65 -3.45
CA ASP A 35 3.89 11.75 -4.75
C ASP A 35 3.21 10.43 -5.16
N ILE A 36 2.33 10.52 -6.16
CA ILE A 36 1.55 9.37 -6.65
C ILE A 36 2.43 8.32 -7.33
N GLY A 37 3.50 8.74 -8.03
CA GLY A 37 4.40 7.84 -8.75
C GLY A 37 5.10 6.88 -7.80
N LEU A 38 5.57 7.38 -6.65
CA LEU A 38 6.22 6.52 -5.65
C LEU A 38 5.23 5.58 -4.96
N ARG A 39 3.97 6.03 -4.73
CA ARG A 39 2.89 5.18 -4.22
C ARG A 39 2.52 4.07 -5.20
N TYR A 40 2.46 4.40 -6.50
CA TYR A 40 2.20 3.42 -7.55
C TYR A 40 3.31 2.37 -7.63
N ARG A 41 4.59 2.78 -7.55
CA ARG A 41 5.73 1.84 -7.49
C ARG A 41 5.63 0.91 -6.27
N ALA A 42 5.20 1.41 -5.11
CA ALA A 42 4.98 0.59 -3.93
C ALA A 42 3.86 -0.45 -4.16
N PHE A 43 2.76 -0.03 -4.78
CA PHE A 43 1.68 -0.93 -5.17
C PHE A 43 2.14 -2.00 -6.17
N MET A 44 2.93 -1.63 -7.18
CA MET A 44 3.51 -2.59 -8.13
C MET A 44 4.43 -3.61 -7.44
N ALA A 45 5.23 -3.17 -6.46
CA ALA A 45 6.07 -4.08 -5.67
C ALA A 45 5.23 -5.05 -4.83
N ASP A 46 4.17 -4.58 -4.19
CA ASP A 46 3.24 -5.44 -3.44
C ASP A 46 2.54 -6.46 -4.37
N THR A 47 2.12 -6.01 -5.56
CA THR A 47 1.50 -6.87 -6.58
C THR A 47 2.48 -7.91 -7.11
N ALA A 48 3.74 -7.54 -7.36
CA ALA A 48 4.77 -8.47 -7.78
C ALA A 48 5.01 -9.58 -6.73
N LEU A 49 5.08 -9.20 -5.45
CA LEU A 49 5.17 -10.18 -4.36
C LEU A 49 3.94 -11.10 -4.32
N ALA A 50 2.73 -10.56 -4.42
CA ALA A 50 1.51 -11.38 -4.45
C ALA A 50 1.48 -12.31 -5.67
N THR A 51 1.98 -11.88 -6.82
CA THR A 51 2.12 -12.71 -8.03
C THR A 51 3.10 -13.87 -7.79
N ILE A 52 4.23 -13.62 -7.15
CA ILE A 52 5.19 -14.67 -6.76
C ILE A 52 4.51 -15.69 -5.83
N PHE A 53 3.77 -15.25 -4.82
CA PHE A 53 2.98 -16.13 -3.96
C PHE A 53 1.96 -16.95 -4.77
N GLY A 54 1.30 -16.32 -5.75
CA GLY A 54 0.39 -16.99 -6.68
C GLY A 54 1.08 -18.12 -7.44
N PHE A 55 2.24 -17.87 -8.04
CA PHE A 55 3.01 -18.87 -8.77
C PHE A 55 3.48 -20.01 -7.88
N VAL A 56 4.05 -19.71 -6.71
CA VAL A 56 4.48 -20.73 -5.75
C VAL A 56 3.29 -21.62 -5.34
N THR A 57 2.15 -21.01 -5.04
CA THR A 57 0.93 -21.75 -4.67
C THR A 57 0.41 -22.59 -5.85
N ALA A 58 0.46 -22.07 -7.07
CA ALA A 58 0.07 -22.81 -8.27
C ALA A 58 0.96 -24.05 -8.50
N LEU A 59 2.27 -23.92 -8.28
CA LEU A 59 3.20 -25.05 -8.39
C LEU A 59 2.94 -26.12 -7.30
N LEU A 60 2.68 -25.70 -6.07
CA LEU A 60 2.51 -26.60 -4.93
C LEU A 60 1.11 -27.24 -4.88
N LEU A 61 0.06 -26.46 -5.08
CA LEU A 61 -1.34 -26.89 -4.90
C LEU A 61 -2.08 -27.12 -6.22
N GLY A 62 -1.56 -26.65 -7.36
CA GLY A 62 -2.18 -26.83 -8.67
C GLY A 62 -2.48 -28.30 -8.99
N PRO A 63 -1.54 -29.26 -8.76
CA PRO A 63 -1.81 -30.68 -8.97
C PRO A 63 -2.96 -31.23 -8.10
N LEU A 64 -3.07 -30.77 -6.86
CA LEU A 64 -4.15 -31.14 -5.94
C LEU A 64 -5.52 -30.61 -6.43
N PHE A 65 -5.60 -29.34 -6.81
CA PHE A 65 -6.82 -28.74 -7.33
C PHE A 65 -7.24 -29.40 -8.65
N ARG A 66 -6.28 -29.68 -9.52
CA ARG A 66 -6.51 -30.44 -10.75
C ARG A 66 -7.13 -31.81 -10.45
N ALA A 67 -6.51 -32.60 -9.56
CA ALA A 67 -7.00 -33.92 -9.21
C ALA A 67 -8.45 -33.87 -8.68
N ARG A 68 -8.76 -32.92 -7.81
CA ARG A 68 -10.11 -32.71 -7.26
C ARG A 68 -11.13 -32.31 -8.34
N LEU A 69 -10.76 -31.44 -9.27
CA LEU A 69 -11.63 -31.05 -10.38
C LEU A 69 -11.88 -32.22 -11.34
N THR A 70 -10.83 -32.95 -11.73
CA THR A 70 -10.96 -34.15 -12.58
C THR A 70 -11.86 -35.19 -11.92
N GLN A 71 -11.71 -35.46 -10.62
CA GLN A 71 -12.57 -36.37 -9.89
C GLN A 71 -14.05 -35.95 -9.89
N ARG A 72 -14.34 -34.65 -9.75
CA ARG A 72 -15.71 -34.12 -9.80
C ARG A 72 -16.32 -34.23 -11.20
N LEU A 73 -15.55 -33.90 -12.25
CA LEU A 73 -15.99 -34.03 -13.62
C LEU A 73 -16.22 -35.50 -14.01
N ALA A 74 -15.38 -36.43 -13.53
CA ALA A 74 -15.60 -37.85 -13.71
C ALA A 74 -16.93 -38.32 -13.11
N ALA A 75 -17.26 -37.82 -11.93
CA ALA A 75 -18.52 -38.15 -11.24
C ALA A 75 -19.76 -37.58 -11.92
N SER A 76 -19.64 -36.49 -12.70
CA SER A 76 -20.74 -35.89 -13.49
C SER A 76 -20.91 -36.50 -14.89
N GLY A 77 -20.02 -37.37 -15.35
CA GLY A 77 -20.05 -37.94 -16.70
C GLY A 77 -19.49 -37.04 -17.81
N ASP A 78 -18.99 -35.84 -17.48
CA ASP A 78 -18.56 -34.79 -18.43
C ASP A 78 -17.06 -34.88 -18.80
N LEU A 79 -16.47 -36.07 -18.82
CA LEU A 79 -15.01 -36.24 -18.97
C LEU A 79 -14.49 -36.04 -20.40
N GLU A 80 -15.31 -36.30 -21.42
CA GLU A 80 -14.84 -36.21 -22.81
C GLU A 80 -14.62 -34.76 -23.22
N GLY A 81 -13.37 -34.36 -23.39
CA GLY A 81 -12.94 -33.01 -23.82
C GLY A 81 -12.58 -32.01 -22.69
N MET A 82 -12.91 -32.25 -21.43
CA MET A 82 -12.71 -31.27 -20.35
C MET A 82 -11.40 -31.43 -19.54
N GLY A 83 -10.57 -32.42 -19.85
CA GLY A 83 -9.31 -32.65 -19.12
C GLY A 83 -8.36 -31.42 -19.13
N GLY A 84 -8.24 -30.74 -20.27
CA GLY A 84 -7.44 -29.52 -20.40
C GLY A 84 -7.99 -28.35 -19.58
N LEU A 85 -9.33 -28.21 -19.53
CA LEU A 85 -9.98 -27.20 -18.71
C LEU A 85 -9.78 -27.44 -17.23
N ALA A 86 -9.84 -28.70 -16.76
CA ALA A 86 -9.57 -29.03 -15.35
C ALA A 86 -8.14 -28.67 -14.94
N VAL A 87 -7.14 -28.86 -15.83
CA VAL A 87 -5.76 -28.42 -15.59
C VAL A 87 -5.69 -26.91 -15.46
N PHE A 88 -6.25 -26.19 -16.45
CA PHE A 88 -6.23 -24.73 -16.47
C PHE A 88 -6.91 -24.13 -15.25
N TYR A 89 -8.13 -24.55 -14.93
CA TYR A 89 -8.87 -24.04 -13.75
C TYR A 89 -8.20 -24.44 -12.43
N GLY A 90 -7.60 -25.61 -12.34
CA GLY A 90 -6.87 -26.03 -11.14
C GLY A 90 -5.67 -25.14 -10.86
N ILE A 91 -4.88 -24.82 -11.88
CA ILE A 91 -3.75 -23.88 -11.79
C ILE A 91 -4.23 -22.48 -11.46
N LEU A 92 -5.26 -22.00 -12.16
CA LEU A 92 -5.83 -20.66 -11.96
C LEU A 92 -6.36 -20.47 -10.53
N LEU A 93 -7.07 -21.47 -9.97
CA LEU A 93 -7.57 -21.42 -8.60
C LEU A 93 -6.41 -21.39 -7.59
N ALA A 94 -5.39 -22.22 -7.78
CA ALA A 94 -4.23 -22.23 -6.91
C ALA A 94 -3.45 -20.91 -6.97
N PHE A 95 -3.27 -20.36 -8.17
CA PHE A 95 -2.64 -19.08 -8.39
C PHE A 95 -3.42 -17.93 -7.71
N SER A 96 -4.74 -17.91 -7.90
CA SER A 96 -5.62 -16.90 -7.31
C SER A 96 -5.62 -16.95 -5.78
N LEU A 97 -5.62 -18.16 -5.21
CA LEU A 97 -5.52 -18.36 -3.76
C LEU A 97 -4.21 -17.81 -3.21
N GLY A 98 -3.07 -18.14 -3.83
CA GLY A 98 -1.76 -17.64 -3.41
C GLY A 98 -1.65 -16.11 -3.55
N GLY A 99 -2.14 -15.56 -4.65
CA GLY A 99 -2.19 -14.11 -4.85
C GLY A 99 -3.04 -13.40 -3.78
N LEU A 100 -4.20 -13.96 -3.46
CA LEU A 100 -5.08 -13.43 -2.41
C LEU A 100 -4.41 -13.50 -1.03
N ILE A 101 -3.74 -14.59 -0.69
CA ILE A 101 -2.97 -14.73 0.55
C ILE A 101 -1.86 -13.66 0.61
N GLY A 102 -1.10 -13.47 -0.47
CA GLY A 102 -0.03 -12.46 -0.56
C GLY A 102 -0.56 -11.04 -0.37
N LEU A 103 -1.64 -10.67 -1.04
CA LEU A 103 -2.28 -9.36 -0.90
C LEU A 103 -2.86 -9.14 0.51
N THR A 104 -3.48 -10.17 1.09
CA THR A 104 -4.02 -10.10 2.46
C THR A 104 -2.91 -9.92 3.47
N ALA A 105 -1.80 -10.66 3.34
CA ALA A 105 -0.63 -10.50 4.21
C ALA A 105 -0.04 -9.09 4.11
N ALA A 106 0.06 -8.52 2.91
CA ALA A 106 0.51 -7.15 2.71
C ALA A 106 -0.44 -6.13 3.34
N ALA A 107 -1.76 -6.33 3.24
CA ALA A 107 -2.77 -5.48 3.86
C ALA A 107 -2.74 -5.56 5.39
N CYS A 108 -2.62 -6.76 5.96
CA CYS A 108 -2.45 -6.95 7.41
C CYS A 108 -1.18 -6.27 7.93
N MET A 109 -0.06 -6.44 7.22
CA MET A 109 1.20 -5.78 7.58
C MET A 109 1.06 -4.25 7.53
N GLU A 110 0.37 -3.70 6.53
CA GLU A 110 0.07 -2.27 6.42
C GLU A 110 -0.79 -1.80 7.60
N ALA A 111 -1.84 -2.54 7.97
CA ALA A 111 -2.74 -2.21 9.09
C ALA A 111 -2.02 -2.21 10.44
N VAL A 112 -1.06 -3.11 10.65
CA VAL A 112 -0.34 -3.23 11.93
C VAL A 112 0.83 -2.27 12.03
N THR A 113 1.55 -2.05 10.93
CA THR A 113 2.85 -1.35 10.95
C THR A 113 2.87 -0.01 10.22
N GLY A 114 1.78 0.35 9.57
CA GLY A 114 1.70 1.55 8.73
C GLY A 114 2.47 1.45 7.40
N ALA A 115 2.95 0.27 7.02
CA ALA A 115 3.64 0.10 5.75
C ALA A 115 3.54 -1.34 5.23
N SER A 116 3.09 -1.53 3.99
CA SER A 116 3.19 -2.80 3.26
C SER A 116 4.65 -3.13 2.89
N PRO A 117 4.96 -4.36 2.47
CA PRO A 117 6.31 -4.72 2.01
C PRO A 117 6.85 -3.78 0.94
N GLY A 118 6.07 -3.47 -0.10
CA GLY A 118 6.46 -2.55 -1.17
C GLY A 118 6.70 -1.13 -0.67
N LYS A 119 5.91 -0.64 0.29
CA LYS A 119 6.13 0.66 0.93
C LYS A 119 7.40 0.68 1.76
N ARG A 120 7.71 -0.41 2.48
CA ARG A 120 8.96 -0.53 3.24
C ARG A 120 10.17 -0.53 2.33
N PHE A 121 10.09 -1.26 1.22
CA PHE A 121 11.15 -1.30 0.21
C PHE A 121 11.45 0.09 -0.36
N LEU A 122 10.42 0.87 -0.65
CA LEU A 122 10.53 2.25 -1.15
C LEU A 122 10.70 3.31 -0.07
N LYS A 123 10.90 2.89 1.19
CA LYS A 123 11.12 3.79 2.33
C LYS A 123 10.03 4.84 2.51
N ILE A 124 8.76 4.44 2.32
CA ILE A 124 7.59 5.26 2.61
C ILE A 124 6.72 4.60 3.68
N GLY A 125 5.91 5.41 4.37
CA GLY A 125 5.03 4.91 5.44
C GLY A 125 3.79 5.77 5.61
N ILE A 126 2.79 5.20 6.28
CA ILE A 126 1.53 5.85 6.58
C ILE A 126 1.64 6.55 7.93
N ARG A 127 1.14 7.78 7.99
CA ARG A 127 0.98 8.55 9.21
C ARG A 127 -0.37 9.24 9.22
N HIS A 128 -0.73 9.80 10.35
CA HIS A 128 -1.85 10.74 10.44
C HIS A 128 -1.60 11.93 9.51
N GLU A 129 -2.64 12.53 8.99
CA GLU A 129 -2.52 13.64 8.04
C GLU A 129 -1.77 14.85 8.59
N SER A 130 -1.77 15.02 9.92
CA SER A 130 -0.97 16.04 10.64
C SER A 130 0.52 15.67 10.78
N GLY A 131 0.98 14.56 10.21
CA GLY A 131 2.36 14.10 10.30
C GLY A 131 2.71 13.30 11.57
N ARG A 132 1.83 13.26 12.59
CA ARG A 132 2.03 12.43 13.79
C ARG A 132 1.98 10.93 13.42
N PRO A 133 2.47 10.03 14.28
CA PRO A 133 2.23 8.60 14.12
C PRO A 133 0.74 8.32 13.92
N ALA A 134 0.38 7.52 12.92
CA ALA A 134 -1.00 7.08 12.77
C ALA A 134 -1.37 6.16 13.93
N ASP A 135 -2.57 6.31 14.46
CA ASP A 135 -3.10 5.40 15.44
C ASP A 135 -3.50 4.06 14.80
N ARG A 136 -3.67 3.04 15.62
CA ARG A 136 -4.04 1.71 15.12
C ARG A 136 -5.43 1.69 14.51
N ALA A 137 -6.37 2.44 15.06
CA ALA A 137 -7.74 2.51 14.56
C ALA A 137 -7.77 3.11 13.14
N GLY A 138 -7.05 4.21 12.90
CA GLY A 138 -6.92 4.81 11.58
C GLY A 138 -6.24 3.88 10.57
N LEU A 139 -5.20 3.14 10.96
CA LEU A 139 -4.54 2.17 10.08
C LEU A 139 -5.49 1.02 9.70
N VAL A 140 -6.24 0.48 10.66
CA VAL A 140 -7.22 -0.59 10.42
C VAL A 140 -8.37 -0.07 9.56
N LEU A 141 -8.96 1.08 9.90
CA LEU A 141 -10.03 1.71 9.11
C LEU A 141 -9.61 1.91 7.65
N ARG A 142 -8.39 2.43 7.45
CA ARG A 142 -7.81 2.60 6.12
C ARG A 142 -7.71 1.26 5.36
N ALA A 143 -7.21 0.22 6.02
CA ALA A 143 -7.06 -1.11 5.42
C ALA A 143 -8.43 -1.71 5.06
N VAL A 144 -9.44 -1.57 5.91
CA VAL A 144 -10.81 -2.03 5.66
C VAL A 144 -11.41 -1.29 4.48
N VAL A 145 -11.38 0.04 4.46
CA VAL A 145 -11.96 0.86 3.37
C VAL A 145 -11.26 0.56 2.05
N LYS A 146 -9.92 0.47 2.05
CA LYS A 146 -9.12 0.14 0.87
C LYS A 146 -9.47 -1.22 0.27
N ASN A 147 -9.75 -2.21 1.10
CA ASN A 147 -10.02 -3.59 0.70
C ASN A 147 -11.50 -3.98 0.77
N LEU A 148 -12.42 -3.00 0.91
CA LEU A 148 -13.84 -3.23 1.13
C LEU A 148 -14.46 -4.14 0.05
N GLY A 149 -14.09 -3.95 -1.22
CA GLY A 149 -14.57 -4.79 -2.32
C GLY A 149 -14.18 -6.26 -2.13
N VAL A 150 -12.93 -6.53 -1.76
CA VAL A 150 -12.44 -7.91 -1.54
C VAL A 150 -13.11 -8.54 -0.31
N ILE A 151 -13.29 -7.77 0.76
CA ILE A 151 -13.99 -8.24 1.98
C ILE A 151 -15.43 -8.62 1.65
N LEU A 152 -16.16 -7.77 0.92
CA LEU A 152 -17.54 -8.04 0.52
C LEU A 152 -17.65 -9.22 -0.45
N ALA A 153 -16.67 -9.40 -1.36
CA ALA A 153 -16.60 -10.58 -2.22
C ALA A 153 -16.41 -11.88 -1.41
N ALA A 154 -15.55 -11.84 -0.41
CA ALA A 154 -15.34 -12.99 0.49
C ALA A 154 -16.62 -13.32 1.28
N LEU A 155 -17.33 -12.31 1.79
CA LEU A 155 -18.63 -12.49 2.46
C LEU A 155 -19.70 -13.02 1.51
N ALA A 156 -19.73 -12.55 0.25
CA ALA A 156 -20.63 -13.08 -0.78
C ALA A 156 -20.42 -14.59 -1.00
N ALA A 157 -19.15 -15.01 -1.11
CA ALA A 157 -18.80 -16.41 -1.28
C ALA A 157 -19.14 -17.25 -0.04
N LEU A 158 -18.83 -16.74 1.16
CA LEU A 158 -19.06 -17.43 2.43
C LEU A 158 -20.54 -17.64 2.70
N PHE A 159 -21.37 -16.60 2.55
CA PHE A 159 -22.80 -16.64 2.82
C PHE A 159 -23.64 -16.98 1.58
N ARG A 160 -23.01 -17.21 0.43
CA ARG A 160 -23.70 -17.44 -0.86
C ARG A 160 -24.75 -16.37 -1.16
N SER A 161 -24.47 -15.13 -0.79
CA SER A 161 -25.40 -14.01 -0.87
C SER A 161 -25.11 -13.12 -2.09
N PRO A 162 -26.01 -13.05 -3.08
CA PRO A 162 -25.88 -12.15 -4.24
C PRO A 162 -25.75 -10.68 -3.84
N SER A 163 -26.41 -10.27 -2.75
CA SER A 163 -26.40 -8.89 -2.26
C SER A 163 -24.98 -8.42 -1.91
N PHE A 164 -24.20 -9.25 -1.21
CA PHE A 164 -22.78 -8.93 -0.95
C PHE A 164 -21.96 -8.89 -2.23
N GLY A 165 -22.29 -9.70 -3.24
CA GLY A 165 -21.65 -9.65 -4.55
C GLY A 165 -21.87 -8.31 -5.26
N VAL A 166 -23.11 -7.82 -5.27
CA VAL A 166 -23.46 -6.51 -5.83
C VAL A 166 -22.76 -5.39 -5.07
N LEU A 167 -22.77 -5.42 -3.74
CA LEU A 167 -22.07 -4.43 -2.92
C LEU A 167 -20.55 -4.45 -3.15
N SER A 168 -19.97 -5.64 -3.33
CA SER A 168 -18.55 -5.80 -3.69
C SER A 168 -18.26 -5.11 -5.01
N LEU A 169 -19.08 -5.33 -6.04
CA LEU A 169 -18.90 -4.69 -7.35
C LEU A 169 -18.95 -3.16 -7.23
N ILE A 170 -19.93 -2.64 -6.50
CA ILE A 170 -20.06 -1.19 -6.25
C ILE A 170 -18.80 -0.66 -5.54
N ALA A 171 -18.30 -1.36 -4.51
CA ALA A 171 -17.12 -0.95 -3.78
C ALA A 171 -15.85 -0.96 -4.67
N VAL A 172 -15.70 -1.96 -5.54
CA VAL A 172 -14.59 -2.03 -6.51
C VAL A 172 -14.69 -0.88 -7.51
N LEU A 173 -15.87 -0.62 -8.08
CA LEU A 173 -16.06 0.49 -9.02
C LEU A 173 -15.82 1.86 -8.37
N ALA A 174 -16.22 2.05 -7.12
CA ALA A 174 -15.98 3.28 -6.36
C ALA A 174 -14.49 3.47 -5.98
N SER A 175 -13.73 2.39 -5.88
CA SER A 175 -12.32 2.45 -5.51
C SER A 175 -11.49 3.19 -6.57
N GLY A 176 -11.78 3.03 -7.86
CA GLY A 176 -11.08 3.70 -8.96
C GLY A 176 -11.07 5.22 -8.82
N PRO A 177 -12.23 5.91 -8.83
CA PRO A 177 -12.32 7.33 -8.54
C PRO A 177 -11.71 7.72 -7.19
N GLY A 178 -11.88 6.86 -6.16
CA GLY A 178 -11.28 7.05 -4.84
C GLY A 178 -9.75 7.11 -4.87
N TYR A 179 -9.09 6.32 -5.71
CA TYR A 179 -7.65 6.40 -5.93
C TYR A 179 -7.25 7.66 -6.72
N MET A 180 -8.07 8.09 -7.69
CA MET A 180 -7.81 9.31 -8.47
C MET A 180 -7.76 10.56 -7.60
N MET A 181 -8.43 10.60 -6.46
CA MET A 181 -8.33 11.73 -5.52
C MET A 181 -6.89 11.98 -5.02
N ALA A 182 -5.99 10.99 -5.11
CA ALA A 182 -4.59 11.15 -4.73
C ALA A 182 -3.79 12.05 -5.70
N PHE A 183 -4.31 12.33 -6.91
CA PHE A 183 -3.73 13.30 -7.84
C PHE A 183 -4.04 14.76 -7.46
N GLY A 184 -5.02 14.99 -6.58
CA GLY A 184 -5.36 16.34 -6.14
C GLY A 184 -4.32 16.94 -5.18
N GLU A 185 -4.48 18.23 -4.87
CA GLU A 185 -3.55 19.00 -4.02
C GLU A 185 -3.24 18.35 -2.68
N LYS A 186 -4.23 17.70 -2.06
CA LYS A 186 -4.04 17.00 -0.78
C LYS A 186 -3.24 15.72 -0.88
N ARG A 187 -2.98 15.20 -2.09
CA ARG A 187 -2.27 13.94 -2.32
C ARG A 187 -2.77 12.79 -1.42
N GLN A 188 -4.08 12.69 -1.24
CA GLN A 188 -4.74 11.67 -0.43
C GLN A 188 -5.81 10.96 -1.25
N ALA A 189 -5.78 9.62 -1.27
CA ALA A 189 -6.87 8.81 -1.81
C ALA A 189 -8.08 8.83 -0.86
N LEU A 190 -9.24 8.36 -1.32
CA LEU A 190 -10.47 8.33 -0.51
C LEU A 190 -10.28 7.63 0.84
N HIS A 191 -9.68 6.44 0.84
CA HIS A 191 -9.39 5.69 2.06
C HIS A 191 -8.40 6.40 2.99
N ASP A 192 -7.48 7.21 2.45
CA ASP A 192 -6.57 8.04 3.24
C ASP A 192 -7.35 9.14 3.96
N ARG A 193 -8.31 9.78 3.26
CA ARG A 193 -9.15 10.86 3.82
C ARG A 193 -10.09 10.36 4.89
N ILE A 194 -10.78 9.21 4.66
CA ILE A 194 -11.69 8.61 5.63
C ILE A 194 -10.96 8.23 6.92
N ALA A 195 -9.71 7.77 6.80
CA ALA A 195 -8.90 7.35 7.93
C ALA A 195 -7.98 8.46 8.48
N GLU A 196 -8.12 9.71 8.02
CA GLU A 196 -7.29 10.86 8.40
C GLU A 196 -5.78 10.56 8.30
N THR A 197 -5.38 9.81 7.27
CA THR A 197 -4.01 9.38 7.06
C THR A 197 -3.41 9.97 5.78
N ALA A 198 -2.08 9.97 5.70
CA ALA A 198 -1.35 10.31 4.49
C ALA A 198 -0.06 9.49 4.42
N VAL A 199 0.54 9.40 3.22
CA VAL A 199 1.78 8.66 3.00
C VAL A 199 2.95 9.64 2.95
N TYR A 200 4.00 9.36 3.72
CA TYR A 200 5.20 10.19 3.84
C TYR A 200 6.47 9.40 3.55
N PRO A 201 7.54 10.05 3.05
CA PRO A 201 8.86 9.45 2.98
C PRO A 201 9.41 9.17 4.40
N ARG A 202 10.14 8.07 4.54
CA ARG A 202 10.70 7.67 5.85
C ARG A 202 11.76 8.66 6.36
N SER A 203 12.49 9.33 5.47
CA SER A 203 13.41 10.40 5.83
C SER A 203 12.72 11.53 6.58
N TRP A 204 11.56 11.98 6.11
CA TRP A 204 10.77 12.99 6.78
C TRP A 204 10.28 12.52 8.17
N ILE A 205 9.94 11.24 8.30
CA ILE A 205 9.53 10.62 9.55
C ILE A 205 10.64 10.66 10.61
N MET A 206 11.88 10.49 10.22
CA MET A 206 13.04 10.53 11.12
C MET A 206 13.31 11.95 11.64
N LEU A 207 13.28 12.94 10.76
CA LEU A 207 13.51 14.34 11.11
C LEU A 207 12.52 14.86 12.17
N THR A 208 11.23 14.59 11.98
CA THR A 208 10.20 15.04 12.93
C THR A 208 10.25 14.34 14.29
N ARG A 209 10.84 13.13 14.36
CA ARG A 209 11.03 12.42 15.63
C ARG A 209 12.14 13.06 16.47
N ASP A 210 13.21 13.49 15.85
CA ASP A 210 14.35 14.09 16.56
C ASP A 210 14.01 15.50 17.08
N ASP A 211 13.20 16.26 16.35
CA ASP A 211 12.72 17.57 16.80
C ASP A 211 11.78 17.46 18.02
N GLY A 212 10.93 16.43 18.06
CA GLY A 212 10.05 16.14 19.19
C GLY A 212 10.80 15.76 20.47
N LEU A 213 11.94 15.08 20.35
CA LEU A 213 12.81 14.73 21.47
C LEU A 213 13.54 15.95 22.05
N LYS A 214 13.95 16.88 21.18
CA LYS A 214 14.64 18.12 21.62
C LYS A 214 13.73 19.12 22.31
N THR A 215 12.44 19.17 21.94
CA THR A 215 11.45 20.06 22.61
C THR A 215 11.00 19.50 23.95
N GLY A 216 10.94 18.19 24.13
CA GLY A 216 10.57 17.55 25.41
C GLY A 216 11.60 17.69 26.53
N MET A 217 12.88 18.00 26.23
CA MET A 217 13.94 18.17 27.24
C MET A 217 14.06 19.60 27.80
N LYS A 218 13.24 20.56 27.33
CA LYS A 218 13.32 21.96 27.81
C LYS A 218 12.31 22.32 28.89
N HIS A 219 11.51 21.40 29.40
CA HIS A 219 10.50 21.62 30.42
C HIS A 219 10.62 20.63 31.58
N GLY A 220 11.86 20.29 31.97
CA GLY A 220 12.17 19.57 33.19
C GLY A 220 12.96 20.44 34.16
#